data_87d190e71b8049445042d606563fa2c0
#
_entry.id   87d190e71b8049445042d606563fa2c0
#
_cell.length_a   1.000
_cell.length_b   1.000
_cell.length_c   1.000
_cell.angle_alpha   90.00
_cell.angle_beta   90.00
_cell.angle_gamma   90.00
#
_symmetry.space_group_name_H-M   'P 1'
#
loop_
_entity.id
_entity.type
_entity.pdbx_description
1 polymer ?
#
loop_
_entity_poly.entity_id
_entity_poly.type
_entity_poly.pdbx_seq_one_letter_code
_entity_poly.pdbx_strand_id
1 'polypeptide(L)'
;MSIFNRFIGATAAFLMFIGATQVSADTIKIGVLHSLSGTMAISETTLKDTMLMLIEDQNKKGGVLGKKLEAVVVDPASNWPLFAEKARGLIEKDKVDVIFGCWTSVSRKSVLPVIEELNSVFFYPVQYEGEESSKNVFYTGAAPNQQAIPAVDYLMNEIGVERWVLAGTDYVYPRTTNKILKAYLTAKGVSESDIMINYTPFGHSDWQTIVSDIKKFGSAGKQTAVVSTINGDANVPFYKELGNQGLSASDIPVVAFSVGEEELSGLDTGPLVGHLAAWNYFMSADAEENEVFIEKWKKFIKDKKRVTNDPMEAHYIGFNMWVKAVEKAGTTEPEAVQDALIGVTTPNLTGGVSAMMPNHHITKPVLIGEIQADGQFDIVSSTDGLVAGDAWSDFLPGSKDLIADWRTPLSCGNYNVKTGKCSGQNY
;
A
#
# COMPACT_ATOMS: atom_id res chain seq x y z
N MET A 1 12.92 -56.79 84.61
CA MET A 1 13.98 -55.89 84.12
C MET A 1 13.65 -55.66 82.65
N SER A 2 13.30 -54.45 82.37
CA SER A 2 12.62 -54.01 81.17
C SER A 2 13.59 -53.58 80.09
N ILE A 3 13.36 -53.99 78.84
CA ILE A 3 14.08 -53.52 77.69
C ILE A 3 13.03 -52.80 76.80
N PHE A 4 13.21 -51.47 76.67
CA PHE A 4 12.42 -50.63 75.81
C PHE A 4 13.03 -50.59 74.39
N ASN A 5 12.28 -51.13 73.42
CA ASN A 5 12.62 -50.94 71.99
C ASN A 5 11.99 -49.63 71.46
N ARG A 6 12.83 -48.72 70.96
CA ARG A 6 12.42 -47.56 70.24
C ARG A 6 12.41 -47.88 68.73
N PHE A 7 11.24 -47.84 68.11
CA PHE A 7 11.06 -47.82 66.64
C PHE A 7 11.25 -46.40 66.16
N ILE A 8 12.20 -46.17 65.25
CA ILE A 8 12.36 -44.94 64.51
C ILE A 8 11.69 -45.14 63.15
N GLY A 9 10.54 -44.49 62.97
CA GLY A 9 9.84 -44.43 61.68
C GLY A 9 10.53 -43.42 60.78
N ALA A 10 11.09 -43.88 59.67
CA ALA A 10 11.57 -43.01 58.59
C ALA A 10 10.40 -42.64 57.64
N THR A 11 9.97 -41.39 57.73
CA THR A 11 8.98 -40.83 56.79
C THR A 11 9.73 -40.36 55.51
N ALA A 12 9.65 -41.09 54.42
CA ALA A 12 10.17 -40.69 53.12
C ALA A 12 9.21 -39.65 52.52
N ALA A 13 9.62 -38.37 52.47
CA ALA A 13 8.92 -37.32 51.75
C ALA A 13 9.22 -37.45 50.25
N PHE A 14 8.23 -37.86 49.47
CA PHE A 14 8.27 -37.89 48.01
C PHE A 14 8.04 -36.48 47.47
N LEU A 15 9.10 -35.72 47.15
CA LEU A 15 9.01 -34.46 46.45
C LEU A 15 8.67 -34.73 44.96
N MET A 16 7.39 -34.57 44.59
CA MET A 16 6.99 -34.50 43.19
C MET A 16 7.53 -33.19 42.62
N PHE A 17 8.60 -33.26 41.83
CA PHE A 17 9.01 -32.20 40.92
C PHE A 17 7.97 -32.15 39.77
N ILE A 18 6.99 -31.26 39.86
CA ILE A 18 6.19 -30.87 38.72
C ILE A 18 7.10 -30.02 37.82
N GLY A 19 7.76 -30.66 36.87
CA GLY A 19 8.44 -29.96 35.81
C GLY A 19 7.42 -29.14 35.05
N ALA A 20 7.40 -27.82 35.27
CA ALA A 20 6.71 -26.90 34.41
C ALA A 20 7.42 -26.96 33.03
N THR A 21 6.92 -27.79 32.14
CA THR A 21 7.24 -27.64 30.74
C THR A 21 6.78 -26.24 30.36
N GLN A 22 7.70 -25.31 30.12
CA GLN A 22 7.38 -24.08 29.41
C GLN A 22 6.90 -24.52 28.04
N VAL A 23 5.58 -24.60 27.90
CA VAL A 23 4.93 -24.58 26.60
C VAL A 23 5.29 -23.22 26.04
N SER A 24 6.21 -23.17 25.10
CA SER A 24 6.40 -22.01 24.24
C SER A 24 5.02 -21.68 23.69
N ALA A 25 4.46 -20.55 24.08
CA ALA A 25 3.17 -20.15 23.56
C ALA A 25 3.31 -20.04 22.04
N ASP A 26 2.61 -20.89 21.33
CA ASP A 26 2.60 -20.93 19.88
C ASP A 26 2.10 -19.56 19.39
N THR A 27 2.93 -18.81 18.66
CA THR A 27 2.63 -17.47 18.16
C THR A 27 2.20 -17.55 16.69
N ILE A 28 1.32 -16.64 16.27
CA ILE A 28 1.03 -16.40 14.85
C ILE A 28 2.05 -15.38 14.36
N LYS A 29 2.80 -15.72 13.32
CA LYS A 29 3.89 -14.89 12.82
C LYS A 29 3.45 -14.06 11.61
N ILE A 30 3.77 -12.78 11.64
CA ILE A 30 3.47 -11.82 10.60
C ILE A 30 4.77 -11.33 9.97
N GLY A 31 4.98 -11.62 8.70
CA GLY A 31 6.09 -11.07 7.92
C GLY A 31 5.85 -9.60 7.58
N VAL A 32 6.82 -8.76 7.89
CA VAL A 32 6.83 -7.33 7.58
C VAL A 32 7.98 -7.07 6.63
N LEU A 33 7.65 -6.86 5.34
CA LEU A 33 8.61 -6.81 4.23
C LEU A 33 8.64 -5.40 3.63
N HIS A 34 9.43 -4.52 4.23
CA HIS A 34 9.58 -3.13 3.81
C HIS A 34 11.04 -2.69 3.78
N SER A 35 11.41 -1.86 2.77
CA SER A 35 12.75 -1.27 2.70
C SER A 35 12.96 -0.27 3.83
N LEU A 36 13.94 -0.54 4.67
CA LEU A 36 14.36 0.33 5.77
C LEU A 36 15.64 1.11 5.41
N SER A 37 16.20 0.81 4.24
CA SER A 37 17.36 1.47 3.66
C SER A 37 17.20 1.59 2.12
N GLY A 38 18.02 2.43 1.48
CA GLY A 38 17.96 2.71 0.04
C GLY A 38 16.91 3.75 -0.34
N THR A 39 16.62 3.88 -1.63
CA THR A 39 15.80 4.95 -2.24
C THR A 39 14.34 4.98 -1.77
N MET A 40 13.81 3.85 -1.29
CA MET A 40 12.42 3.74 -0.82
C MET A 40 12.27 3.84 0.70
N ALA A 41 13.37 3.97 1.46
CA ALA A 41 13.30 4.04 2.91
C ALA A 41 12.47 5.22 3.43
N ILE A 42 12.46 6.34 2.71
CA ILE A 42 11.66 7.53 3.02
C ILE A 42 10.17 7.22 3.13
N SER A 43 9.67 6.32 2.28
CA SER A 43 8.24 5.94 2.22
C SER A 43 7.93 4.67 3.03
N GLU A 44 8.87 3.70 3.11
CA GLU A 44 8.57 2.37 3.65
C GLU A 44 8.86 2.21 5.15
N THR A 45 9.74 3.02 5.74
CA THR A 45 10.10 2.89 7.18
C THR A 45 8.88 3.09 8.09
N THR A 46 8.03 4.05 7.77
CA THR A 46 6.81 4.33 8.52
C THR A 46 5.79 3.19 8.44
N LEU A 47 5.76 2.44 7.31
CA LEU A 47 4.87 1.29 7.13
C LEU A 47 5.26 0.11 8.03
N LYS A 48 6.56 -0.14 8.19
CA LYS A 48 7.06 -1.11 9.16
C LYS A 48 6.60 -0.74 10.59
N ASP A 49 6.74 0.52 10.98
CA ASP A 49 6.32 0.99 12.30
C ASP A 49 4.79 0.88 12.49
N THR A 50 4.02 1.14 11.43
CA THR A 50 2.56 0.95 11.42
C THR A 50 2.18 -0.50 11.71
N MET A 51 2.81 -1.46 11.03
CA MET A 51 2.54 -2.88 11.27
C MET A 51 2.89 -3.28 12.71
N LEU A 52 4.01 -2.80 13.25
CA LEU A 52 4.39 -3.06 14.64
C LEU A 52 3.36 -2.51 15.63
N MET A 53 2.83 -1.30 15.38
CA MET A 53 1.76 -0.70 16.18
C MET A 53 0.47 -1.54 16.13
N LEU A 54 0.05 -1.96 14.95
CA LEU A 54 -1.16 -2.76 14.77
C LEU A 54 -1.06 -4.12 15.46
N ILE A 55 0.09 -4.78 15.36
CA ILE A 55 0.38 -6.06 16.03
C ILE A 55 0.37 -5.88 17.54
N GLU A 56 1.02 -4.83 18.07
CA GLU A 56 1.02 -4.53 19.50
C GLU A 56 -0.42 -4.27 20.02
N ASP A 57 -1.21 -3.50 19.27
CA ASP A 57 -2.59 -3.17 19.63
C ASP A 57 -3.49 -4.42 19.63
N GLN A 58 -3.35 -5.28 18.64
CA GLN A 58 -4.08 -6.56 18.58
C GLN A 58 -3.67 -7.50 19.72
N ASN A 59 -2.39 -7.52 20.08
CA ASN A 59 -1.90 -8.30 21.21
C ASN A 59 -2.46 -7.83 22.55
N LYS A 60 -2.68 -6.52 22.73
CA LYS A 60 -3.37 -5.97 23.91
C LYS A 60 -4.83 -6.41 24.00
N LYS A 61 -5.47 -6.67 22.86
CA LYS A 61 -6.84 -7.21 22.77
C LYS A 61 -6.92 -8.73 22.98
N GLY A 62 -5.80 -9.43 23.12
CA GLY A 62 -5.74 -10.88 23.34
C GLY A 62 -5.12 -11.68 22.19
N GLY A 63 -4.64 -11.03 21.17
CA GLY A 63 -4.08 -11.67 19.96
C GLY A 63 -5.16 -12.12 18.97
N VAL A 64 -4.92 -13.23 18.29
CA VAL A 64 -5.84 -13.84 17.31
C VAL A 64 -5.93 -15.34 17.60
N LEU A 65 -7.12 -15.92 17.62
CA LEU A 65 -7.36 -17.32 18.00
C LEU A 65 -6.74 -17.69 19.37
N GLY A 66 -6.67 -16.73 20.30
CA GLY A 66 -6.05 -16.92 21.61
C GLY A 66 -4.51 -16.95 21.60
N LYS A 67 -3.88 -16.72 20.44
CA LYS A 67 -2.43 -16.69 20.28
C LYS A 67 -1.92 -15.26 20.15
N LYS A 68 -0.72 -15.00 20.64
CA LYS A 68 -0.02 -13.73 20.41
C LYS A 68 0.46 -13.64 18.97
N LEU A 69 0.48 -12.43 18.44
CA LEU A 69 1.07 -12.10 17.14
C LEU A 69 2.56 -11.73 17.35
N GLU A 70 3.41 -12.20 16.45
CA GLU A 70 4.85 -11.92 16.43
C GLU A 70 5.23 -11.33 15.08
N ALA A 71 5.85 -10.15 15.06
CA ALA A 71 6.35 -9.53 13.85
C ALA A 71 7.73 -10.10 13.48
N VAL A 72 7.89 -10.53 12.24
CA VAL A 72 9.19 -10.87 11.64
C VAL A 72 9.51 -9.81 10.59
N VAL A 73 10.36 -8.85 10.98
CA VAL A 73 10.73 -7.70 10.15
C VAL A 73 11.97 -8.00 9.35
N VAL A 74 11.94 -7.73 8.05
CA VAL A 74 13.09 -7.87 7.16
C VAL A 74 13.27 -6.61 6.30
N ASP A 75 14.54 -6.24 6.06
CA ASP A 75 14.91 -5.12 5.18
C ASP A 75 15.46 -5.66 3.84
N PRO A 76 14.75 -5.47 2.74
CA PRO A 76 15.24 -5.78 1.40
C PRO A 76 16.04 -4.63 0.76
N ALA A 77 16.32 -3.54 1.49
CA ALA A 77 17.23 -2.45 1.12
C ALA A 77 16.97 -1.83 -0.27
N SER A 78 15.71 -1.66 -0.67
CA SER A 78 15.30 -1.17 -1.99
C SER A 78 15.92 -1.97 -3.17
N ASN A 79 16.23 -3.24 -2.93
CA ASN A 79 16.81 -4.16 -3.91
C ASN A 79 15.78 -5.22 -4.31
N TRP A 80 15.29 -5.16 -5.54
CA TRP A 80 14.17 -5.97 -6.00
C TRP A 80 14.41 -7.49 -5.92
N PRO A 81 15.55 -8.05 -6.35
CA PRO A 81 15.89 -9.46 -6.11
C PRO A 81 15.90 -9.85 -4.64
N LEU A 82 16.36 -8.95 -3.76
CA LEU A 82 16.41 -9.22 -2.33
C LEU A 82 15.00 -9.28 -1.71
N PHE A 83 14.01 -8.57 -2.25
CA PHE A 83 12.61 -8.73 -1.84
C PHE A 83 12.13 -10.17 -2.00
N ALA A 84 12.40 -10.80 -3.15
CA ALA A 84 12.03 -12.20 -3.40
C ALA A 84 12.74 -13.17 -2.44
N GLU A 85 14.04 -12.97 -2.21
CA GLU A 85 14.84 -13.77 -1.26
C GLU A 85 14.28 -13.66 0.16
N LYS A 86 14.00 -12.42 0.62
CA LYS A 86 13.45 -12.17 1.96
C LYS A 86 12.04 -12.75 2.11
N ALA A 87 11.17 -12.63 1.09
CA ALA A 87 9.84 -13.24 1.10
C ALA A 87 9.94 -14.77 1.25
N ARG A 88 10.83 -15.42 0.50
CA ARG A 88 11.07 -16.85 0.63
C ARG A 88 11.58 -17.22 2.03
N GLY A 89 12.51 -16.45 2.58
CA GLY A 89 13.01 -16.65 3.95
C GLY A 89 11.90 -16.54 5.00
N LEU A 90 11.04 -15.54 4.90
CA LEU A 90 9.88 -15.37 5.78
C LEU A 90 8.96 -16.60 5.77
N ILE A 91 8.68 -17.15 4.59
CA ILE A 91 7.75 -18.29 4.45
C ILE A 91 8.43 -19.61 4.84
N GLU A 92 9.59 -19.91 4.26
CA GLU A 92 10.23 -21.23 4.42
C GLU A 92 10.99 -21.39 5.73
N LYS A 93 11.69 -20.33 6.17
CA LYS A 93 12.54 -20.39 7.35
C LYS A 93 11.80 -19.91 8.61
N ASP A 94 11.21 -18.73 8.53
CA ASP A 94 10.60 -18.08 9.70
C ASP A 94 9.17 -18.58 9.93
N LYS A 95 8.54 -19.22 8.90
CA LYS A 95 7.20 -19.79 8.95
C LYS A 95 6.15 -18.75 9.32
N VAL A 96 6.15 -17.62 8.60
CA VAL A 96 5.13 -16.60 8.78
C VAL A 96 3.79 -17.05 8.18
N ASP A 97 2.69 -16.67 8.82
CA ASP A 97 1.33 -17.01 8.42
C ASP A 97 0.78 -16.04 7.34
N VAL A 98 1.34 -14.84 7.28
CA VAL A 98 0.97 -13.79 6.32
C VAL A 98 2.13 -12.82 6.13
N ILE A 99 2.20 -12.18 4.96
CA ILE A 99 3.16 -11.10 4.69
C ILE A 99 2.40 -9.80 4.41
N PHE A 100 2.86 -8.71 5.02
CA PHE A 100 2.47 -7.34 4.68
C PHE A 100 3.72 -6.61 4.18
N GLY A 101 3.64 -5.96 3.01
CA GLY A 101 4.84 -5.29 2.54
C GLY A 101 4.84 -4.82 1.11
N CYS A 102 6.03 -4.49 0.67
CA CYS A 102 6.36 -3.83 -0.58
C CYS A 102 5.79 -2.41 -0.66
N TRP A 103 6.40 -1.60 -1.52
CA TRP A 103 5.87 -0.34 -2.00
C TRP A 103 5.80 -0.33 -3.52
N THR A 104 6.92 -0.55 -4.18
CA THR A 104 6.99 -0.48 -5.64
C THR A 104 6.36 -1.69 -6.31
N SER A 105 5.73 -1.49 -7.47
CA SER A 105 5.21 -2.61 -8.27
C SER A 105 6.32 -3.57 -8.70
N VAL A 106 7.55 -3.10 -8.90
CA VAL A 106 8.68 -3.98 -9.23
C VAL A 106 9.06 -4.87 -8.05
N SER A 107 9.00 -4.39 -6.81
CA SER A 107 9.21 -5.24 -5.62
C SER A 107 8.09 -6.27 -5.47
N ARG A 108 6.82 -5.86 -5.64
CA ARG A 108 5.68 -6.80 -5.64
C ARG A 108 5.83 -7.87 -6.70
N LYS A 109 6.16 -7.51 -7.94
CA LYS A 109 6.37 -8.47 -9.03
C LYS A 109 7.56 -9.41 -8.80
N SER A 110 8.57 -8.97 -8.08
CA SER A 110 9.68 -9.86 -7.67
C SER A 110 9.25 -10.87 -6.60
N VAL A 111 8.35 -10.47 -5.70
CA VAL A 111 7.83 -11.31 -4.61
C VAL A 111 6.75 -12.27 -5.10
N LEU A 112 5.94 -11.86 -6.06
CA LEU A 112 4.74 -12.57 -6.52
C LEU A 112 4.97 -14.03 -6.88
N PRO A 113 5.99 -14.42 -7.69
CA PRO A 113 6.24 -15.84 -7.98
C PRO A 113 6.52 -16.68 -6.75
N VAL A 114 7.18 -16.11 -5.73
CA VAL A 114 7.48 -16.80 -4.46
C VAL A 114 6.21 -17.01 -3.64
N ILE A 115 5.35 -15.99 -3.57
CA ILE A 115 4.08 -16.07 -2.85
C ILE A 115 3.16 -17.12 -3.47
N GLU A 116 3.08 -17.17 -4.80
CA GLU A 116 2.26 -18.13 -5.53
C GLU A 116 2.79 -19.56 -5.44
N GLU A 117 4.12 -19.74 -5.63
CA GLU A 117 4.77 -21.05 -5.51
C GLU A 117 4.57 -21.67 -4.12
N LEU A 118 4.70 -20.86 -3.07
CA LEU A 118 4.60 -21.30 -1.69
C LEU A 118 3.19 -21.15 -1.09
N ASN A 119 2.22 -20.76 -1.90
CA ASN A 119 0.81 -20.57 -1.54
C ASN A 119 0.63 -19.74 -0.25
N SER A 120 1.34 -18.60 -0.13
CA SER A 120 1.25 -17.73 1.03
C SER A 120 0.19 -16.64 0.83
N VAL A 121 -0.21 -15.96 1.92
CA VAL A 121 -1.10 -14.79 1.90
C VAL A 121 -0.26 -13.53 1.95
N PHE A 122 -0.48 -12.63 1.00
CA PHE A 122 0.27 -11.37 0.89
C PHE A 122 -0.67 -10.17 0.77
N PHE A 123 -0.49 -9.18 1.63
CA PHE A 123 -1.18 -7.90 1.56
C PHE A 123 -0.26 -6.82 1.01
N TYR A 124 -0.70 -6.19 -0.08
CA TYR A 124 0.00 -5.10 -0.75
C TYR A 124 -0.74 -3.77 -0.50
N PRO A 125 -0.12 -2.81 0.26
CA PRO A 125 -0.83 -1.64 0.80
C PRO A 125 -0.73 -0.38 -0.05
N VAL A 126 -0.14 -0.43 -1.25
CA VAL A 126 0.21 0.76 -2.02
C VAL A 126 -0.56 0.79 -3.34
N GLN A 127 -0.79 1.99 -3.85
CA GLN A 127 -1.36 2.17 -5.18
C GLN A 127 -0.50 1.45 -6.25
N TYR A 128 -1.13 1.03 -7.33
CA TYR A 128 -0.44 0.34 -8.40
C TYR A 128 -1.13 0.52 -9.76
N GLU A 129 -0.47 0.06 -10.81
CA GLU A 129 -0.92 0.20 -12.21
C GLU A 129 -2.10 -0.66 -12.62
N GLY A 130 -2.61 -1.53 -11.75
CA GLY A 130 -3.53 -2.58 -12.19
C GLY A 130 -2.85 -3.61 -13.08
N GLU A 131 -3.60 -4.19 -14.03
CA GLU A 131 -3.13 -5.15 -15.02
C GLU A 131 -2.47 -6.40 -14.42
N GLU A 132 -2.87 -6.76 -13.21
CA GLU A 132 -2.40 -7.91 -12.45
C GLU A 132 -3.50 -8.42 -11.51
N SER A 133 -3.56 -9.72 -11.35
CA SER A 133 -4.39 -10.39 -10.36
C SER A 133 -3.69 -11.66 -9.87
N SER A 134 -3.81 -11.96 -8.59
CA SER A 134 -3.30 -13.18 -7.97
C SER A 134 -4.21 -13.64 -6.84
N LYS A 135 -4.46 -14.94 -6.77
CA LYS A 135 -5.24 -15.51 -5.65
C LYS A 135 -4.55 -15.33 -4.28
N ASN A 136 -3.25 -15.11 -4.29
CA ASN A 136 -2.43 -15.02 -3.10
C ASN A 136 -2.19 -13.57 -2.63
N VAL A 137 -2.59 -12.56 -3.44
CA VAL A 137 -2.35 -11.15 -3.15
C VAL A 137 -3.66 -10.42 -2.91
N PHE A 138 -3.71 -9.66 -1.82
CA PHE A 138 -4.81 -8.78 -1.44
C PHE A 138 -4.33 -7.33 -1.57
N TYR A 139 -4.94 -6.60 -2.50
CA TYR A 139 -4.56 -5.24 -2.87
C TYR A 139 -5.38 -4.25 -2.04
N THR A 140 -4.77 -3.65 -1.04
CA THR A 140 -5.42 -2.66 -0.16
C THR A 140 -5.08 -1.23 -0.52
N GLY A 141 -4.11 -1.02 -1.41
CA GLY A 141 -3.86 0.26 -2.08
C GLY A 141 -4.75 0.47 -3.30
N ALA A 142 -4.68 1.65 -3.89
CA ALA A 142 -5.53 2.05 -5.01
C ALA A 142 -5.18 1.32 -6.32
N ALA A 143 -6.21 0.89 -7.05
CA ALA A 143 -6.13 0.59 -8.48
C ALA A 143 -6.28 1.90 -9.31
N PRO A 144 -5.97 1.91 -10.62
CA PRO A 144 -6.04 3.13 -11.44
C PRO A 144 -7.41 3.84 -11.43
N ASN A 145 -8.50 3.09 -11.33
CA ASN A 145 -9.84 3.65 -11.21
C ASN A 145 -10.15 4.26 -9.84
N GLN A 146 -9.27 4.04 -8.86
CA GLN A 146 -9.35 4.58 -7.51
C GLN A 146 -8.32 5.67 -7.24
N GLN A 147 -7.56 6.13 -8.22
CA GLN A 147 -6.57 7.20 -8.08
C GLN A 147 -6.34 7.94 -9.39
N ALA A 148 -5.69 7.30 -10.37
CA ALA A 148 -5.16 7.96 -11.56
C ALA A 148 -6.26 8.55 -12.46
N ILE A 149 -7.34 7.81 -12.73
CA ILE A 149 -8.43 8.26 -13.57
C ILE A 149 -9.22 9.39 -12.90
N PRO A 150 -9.69 9.27 -11.64
CA PRO A 150 -10.40 10.37 -10.97
C PRO A 150 -9.55 11.64 -10.80
N ALA A 151 -8.25 11.51 -10.59
CA ALA A 151 -7.36 12.66 -10.48
C ALA A 151 -7.25 13.44 -11.80
N VAL A 152 -7.15 12.73 -12.93
CA VAL A 152 -7.13 13.35 -14.26
C VAL A 152 -8.49 13.95 -14.59
N ASP A 153 -9.60 13.31 -14.22
CA ASP A 153 -10.94 13.87 -14.37
C ASP A 153 -11.09 15.18 -13.58
N TYR A 154 -10.61 15.23 -12.34
CA TYR A 154 -10.61 16.45 -11.53
C TYR A 154 -9.83 17.58 -12.21
N LEU A 155 -8.60 17.31 -12.65
CA LEU A 155 -7.78 18.31 -13.34
C LEU A 155 -8.44 18.81 -14.64
N MET A 156 -9.08 17.91 -15.39
CA MET A 156 -9.74 18.24 -16.65
C MET A 156 -10.99 19.08 -16.42
N ASN A 157 -11.85 18.67 -15.49
CA ASN A 157 -13.18 19.24 -15.32
C ASN A 157 -13.21 20.45 -14.38
N GLU A 158 -12.42 20.44 -13.31
CA GLU A 158 -12.43 21.50 -12.28
C GLU A 158 -11.33 22.54 -12.52
N ILE A 159 -10.16 22.11 -13.00
CA ILE A 159 -9.02 23.02 -13.27
C ILE A 159 -8.96 23.45 -14.73
N GLY A 160 -9.61 22.72 -15.64
CA GLY A 160 -9.61 23.04 -17.06
C GLY A 160 -8.31 22.68 -17.79
N VAL A 161 -7.64 21.62 -17.35
CA VAL A 161 -6.36 21.17 -17.95
C VAL A 161 -6.60 20.60 -19.34
N GLU A 162 -5.86 21.11 -20.32
CA GLU A 162 -5.87 20.69 -21.71
C GLU A 162 -4.54 20.08 -22.18
N ARG A 163 -3.45 20.31 -21.43
CA ARG A 163 -2.10 19.79 -21.73
C ARG A 163 -1.54 19.01 -20.54
N TRP A 164 -0.87 17.92 -20.85
CA TRP A 164 -0.53 16.90 -19.86
C TRP A 164 0.94 16.53 -19.90
N VAL A 165 1.62 16.62 -18.78
CA VAL A 165 2.95 16.07 -18.59
C VAL A 165 2.81 14.84 -17.69
N LEU A 166 3.14 13.66 -18.22
CA LEU A 166 3.15 12.40 -17.47
C LEU A 166 4.59 12.11 -17.09
N ALA A 167 4.99 12.48 -15.87
CA ALA A 167 6.36 12.32 -15.38
C ALA A 167 6.44 11.18 -14.37
N GLY A 168 7.37 10.24 -14.56
CA GLY A 168 7.46 9.08 -13.69
C GLY A 168 8.85 8.49 -13.53
N THR A 169 9.01 7.66 -12.51
CA THR A 169 10.18 6.80 -12.35
C THR A 169 10.14 5.68 -13.41
N ASP A 170 11.30 5.31 -13.95
CA ASP A 170 11.39 4.34 -15.03
C ASP A 170 11.28 2.88 -14.56
N TYR A 171 10.02 2.44 -14.32
CA TYR A 171 9.70 1.03 -14.02
C TYR A 171 8.22 0.74 -14.34
N VAL A 172 7.74 -0.46 -14.06
CA VAL A 172 6.45 -0.98 -14.51
C VAL A 172 5.26 -0.09 -14.08
N TYR A 173 5.21 0.40 -12.83
CA TYR A 173 4.08 1.20 -12.35
C TYR A 173 3.90 2.50 -13.15
N PRO A 174 4.89 3.42 -13.26
CA PRO A 174 4.72 4.62 -14.04
C PRO A 174 4.49 4.36 -15.52
N ARG A 175 5.19 3.40 -16.10
CA ARG A 175 5.04 3.08 -17.54
C ARG A 175 3.65 2.58 -17.87
N THR A 176 3.09 1.70 -17.04
CA THR A 176 1.74 1.16 -17.26
C THR A 176 0.66 2.18 -16.91
N THR A 177 0.79 2.89 -15.78
CA THR A 177 -0.14 3.96 -15.39
C THR A 177 -0.20 5.05 -16.45
N ASN A 178 0.95 5.52 -16.94
CA ASN A 178 1.01 6.55 -17.97
C ASN A 178 0.48 6.04 -19.32
N LYS A 179 0.64 4.75 -19.63
CA LYS A 179 -0.01 4.13 -20.81
C LYS A 179 -1.54 4.14 -20.70
N ILE A 180 -2.08 3.81 -19.52
CA ILE A 180 -3.51 3.90 -19.22
C ILE A 180 -3.99 5.35 -19.37
N LEU A 181 -3.28 6.29 -18.74
CA LEU A 181 -3.63 7.71 -18.78
C LEU A 181 -3.54 8.30 -20.19
N LYS A 182 -2.51 7.94 -20.99
CA LYS A 182 -2.42 8.37 -22.39
C LYS A 182 -3.63 7.85 -23.19
N ALA A 183 -4.01 6.59 -23.01
CA ALA A 183 -5.17 6.00 -23.66
C ALA A 183 -6.47 6.68 -23.21
N TYR A 184 -6.63 6.94 -21.94
CA TYR A 184 -7.76 7.67 -21.37
C TYR A 184 -7.88 9.09 -21.92
N LEU A 185 -6.81 9.88 -21.88
CA LEU A 185 -6.74 11.23 -22.41
C LEU A 185 -7.08 11.27 -23.92
N THR A 186 -6.54 10.33 -24.69
CA THR A 186 -6.86 10.20 -26.11
C THR A 186 -8.35 9.89 -26.34
N ALA A 187 -8.94 9.01 -25.53
CA ALA A 187 -10.39 8.72 -25.59
C ALA A 187 -11.24 9.94 -25.21
N LYS A 188 -10.73 10.85 -24.40
CA LYS A 188 -11.36 12.16 -24.09
C LYS A 188 -11.10 13.23 -25.16
N GLY A 189 -10.38 12.93 -26.23
CA GLY A 189 -10.11 13.83 -27.33
C GLY A 189 -8.85 14.69 -27.20
N VAL A 190 -8.01 14.44 -26.23
CA VAL A 190 -6.72 15.13 -26.08
C VAL A 190 -5.78 14.73 -27.20
N SER A 191 -5.20 15.72 -27.89
CA SER A 191 -4.24 15.48 -28.98
C SER A 191 -2.92 14.91 -28.44
N GLU A 192 -2.28 14.04 -29.22
CA GLU A 192 -0.96 13.51 -28.84
C GLU A 192 0.11 14.62 -28.65
N SER A 193 0.00 15.73 -29.39
CA SER A 193 0.87 16.90 -29.23
C SER A 193 0.67 17.64 -27.90
N ASP A 194 -0.41 17.37 -27.19
CA ASP A 194 -0.72 17.92 -25.87
C ASP A 194 -0.41 16.94 -24.72
N ILE A 195 0.33 15.87 -25.02
CA ILE A 195 0.79 14.89 -24.03
C ILE A 195 2.31 14.76 -24.13
N MET A 196 3.02 15.10 -23.04
CA MET A 196 4.46 14.90 -22.89
C MET A 196 4.70 13.79 -21.85
N ILE A 197 5.60 12.86 -22.13
CA ILE A 197 5.93 11.75 -21.23
C ILE A 197 7.43 11.74 -20.95
N ASN A 198 7.80 11.71 -19.68
CA ASN A 198 9.20 11.63 -19.22
C ASN A 198 9.36 10.55 -18.16
N TYR A 199 10.46 9.79 -18.27
CA TYR A 199 10.86 8.81 -17.26
C TYR A 199 12.29 9.04 -16.80
N THR A 200 12.52 8.85 -15.49
CA THR A 200 13.84 8.96 -14.86
C THR A 200 14.13 7.71 -14.02
N PRO A 201 15.39 7.32 -13.84
CA PRO A 201 15.72 6.21 -12.96
C PRO A 201 15.35 6.50 -11.48
N PHE A 202 15.26 5.46 -10.65
CA PHE A 202 15.19 5.63 -9.21
C PHE A 202 16.34 6.48 -8.67
N GLY A 203 16.08 7.33 -7.70
CA GLY A 203 17.09 8.21 -7.09
C GLY A 203 17.60 9.32 -8.02
N HIS A 204 16.86 9.64 -9.10
CA HIS A 204 17.22 10.74 -9.98
C HIS A 204 17.23 12.08 -9.26
N SER A 205 18.30 12.86 -9.43
CA SER A 205 18.50 14.10 -8.67
C SER A 205 18.69 15.37 -9.51
N ASP A 206 18.98 15.22 -10.83
CA ASP A 206 19.18 16.35 -11.74
C ASP A 206 17.94 16.63 -12.59
N TRP A 207 17.03 17.42 -12.05
CA TRP A 207 15.75 17.75 -12.68
C TRP A 207 15.77 19.01 -13.53
N GLN A 208 16.89 19.72 -13.63
CA GLN A 208 16.98 21.04 -14.27
C GLN A 208 16.44 21.03 -15.71
N THR A 209 16.89 20.10 -16.53
CA THR A 209 16.48 20.00 -17.94
C THR A 209 15.01 19.63 -18.07
N ILE A 210 14.56 18.62 -17.30
CA ILE A 210 13.18 18.13 -17.36
C ILE A 210 12.20 19.22 -16.92
N VAL A 211 12.48 19.93 -15.84
CA VAL A 211 11.61 21.03 -15.36
C VAL A 211 11.61 22.19 -16.35
N SER A 212 12.76 22.49 -16.99
CA SER A 212 12.81 23.49 -18.06
C SER A 212 11.96 23.10 -19.27
N ASP A 213 11.97 21.82 -19.65
CA ASP A 213 11.14 21.29 -20.74
C ASP A 213 9.64 21.33 -20.37
N ILE A 214 9.30 21.03 -19.14
CA ILE A 214 7.92 21.16 -18.59
C ILE A 214 7.46 22.63 -18.72
N LYS A 215 8.28 23.57 -18.25
CA LYS A 215 7.99 25.02 -18.34
C LYS A 215 7.77 25.47 -19.77
N LYS A 216 8.66 25.05 -20.68
CA LYS A 216 8.53 25.34 -22.11
C LYS A 216 7.26 24.73 -22.72
N PHE A 217 6.97 23.47 -22.39
CA PHE A 217 5.76 22.79 -22.84
C PHE A 217 4.49 23.51 -22.36
N GLY A 218 4.46 23.95 -21.09
CA GLY A 218 3.34 24.69 -20.52
C GLY A 218 3.17 26.12 -21.06
N SER A 219 4.16 26.68 -21.78
CA SER A 219 4.07 28.04 -22.34
C SER A 219 3.20 28.17 -23.59
N ALA A 220 2.55 27.09 -24.04
CA ALA A 220 1.77 27.07 -25.28
C ALA A 220 0.37 27.73 -25.19
N GLY A 221 0.04 28.38 -24.09
CA GLY A 221 -1.23 29.12 -23.94
C GLY A 221 -2.46 28.24 -23.62
N LYS A 222 -2.24 26.97 -23.28
CA LYS A 222 -3.24 26.03 -22.77
C LYS A 222 -2.94 25.70 -21.31
N GLN A 223 -3.98 25.53 -20.49
CA GLN A 223 -3.80 25.08 -19.12
C GLN A 223 -3.08 23.73 -19.09
N THR A 224 -1.96 23.68 -18.42
CA THR A 224 -1.07 22.51 -18.38
C THR A 224 -0.95 22.00 -16.95
N ALA A 225 -0.89 20.68 -16.77
CA ALA A 225 -0.58 20.06 -15.48
C ALA A 225 0.46 18.95 -15.62
N VAL A 226 1.14 18.66 -14.52
CA VAL A 226 2.00 17.47 -14.37
C VAL A 226 1.23 16.41 -13.58
N VAL A 227 1.13 15.21 -14.12
CA VAL A 227 0.73 14.01 -13.39
C VAL A 227 2.02 13.27 -13.02
N SER A 228 2.30 13.21 -11.72
CA SER A 228 3.55 12.66 -11.19
C SER A 228 3.36 11.24 -10.67
N THR A 229 4.06 10.30 -11.29
CA THR A 229 4.26 8.93 -10.83
C THR A 229 5.72 8.69 -10.39
N ILE A 230 6.38 9.76 -9.92
CA ILE A 230 7.73 9.71 -9.37
C ILE A 230 7.68 9.08 -7.99
N ASN A 231 8.60 8.15 -7.69
CA ASN A 231 8.63 7.42 -6.42
C ASN A 231 9.92 7.64 -5.62
N GLY A 232 9.80 7.54 -4.31
CA GLY A 232 10.91 7.59 -3.38
C GLY A 232 11.57 8.96 -3.27
N ASP A 233 12.85 8.94 -2.94
CA ASP A 233 13.67 10.12 -2.66
C ASP A 233 13.85 11.09 -3.85
N ALA A 234 13.59 10.64 -5.09
CA ALA A 234 13.61 11.48 -6.28
C ALA A 234 12.55 12.61 -6.28
N ASN A 235 11.50 12.49 -5.47
CA ASN A 235 10.49 13.55 -5.29
C ASN A 235 11.09 14.81 -4.67
N VAL A 236 12.02 14.68 -3.74
CA VAL A 236 12.65 15.81 -3.05
C VAL A 236 13.33 16.79 -4.01
N PRO A 237 14.30 16.37 -4.85
CA PRO A 237 14.93 17.27 -5.82
C PRO A 237 13.98 17.70 -6.96
N PHE A 238 12.96 16.89 -7.32
CA PHE A 238 11.96 17.29 -8.30
C PHE A 238 11.19 18.53 -7.84
N TYR A 239 10.58 18.50 -6.68
CA TYR A 239 9.82 19.65 -6.14
C TYR A 239 10.72 20.86 -5.86
N LYS A 240 11.93 20.63 -5.34
CA LYS A 240 12.90 21.70 -5.16
C LYS A 240 13.21 22.42 -6.47
N GLU A 241 13.35 21.68 -7.57
CA GLU A 241 13.66 22.27 -8.86
C GLU A 241 12.45 23.00 -9.48
N LEU A 242 11.22 22.54 -9.26
CA LEU A 242 10.02 23.31 -9.63
C LEU A 242 10.04 24.70 -8.98
N GLY A 243 10.31 24.76 -7.68
CA GLY A 243 10.44 26.01 -6.94
C GLY A 243 11.60 26.89 -7.44
N ASN A 244 12.78 26.29 -7.71
CA ASN A 244 13.96 27.00 -8.24
C ASN A 244 13.66 27.68 -9.59
N GLN A 245 12.86 27.06 -10.46
CA GLN A 245 12.48 27.61 -11.76
C GLN A 245 11.21 28.48 -11.71
N GLY A 246 10.67 28.71 -10.51
CA GLY A 246 9.50 29.55 -10.28
C GLY A 246 8.22 28.99 -10.87
N LEU A 247 8.07 27.66 -10.92
CA LEU A 247 6.82 27.00 -11.31
C LEU A 247 5.96 26.80 -10.06
N SER A 248 4.88 27.55 -9.98
CA SER A 248 3.88 27.44 -8.92
C SER A 248 2.71 26.56 -9.34
N ALA A 249 1.88 26.18 -8.37
CA ALA A 249 0.65 25.45 -8.66
C ALA A 249 -0.35 26.23 -9.51
N SER A 250 -0.31 27.58 -9.45
CA SER A 250 -1.15 28.43 -10.32
C SER A 250 -0.65 28.48 -11.76
N ASP A 251 0.63 28.19 -12.02
CA ASP A 251 1.18 28.15 -13.37
C ASP A 251 1.00 26.77 -14.01
N ILE A 252 1.53 25.76 -13.36
CA ILE A 252 1.48 24.36 -13.79
C ILE A 252 1.26 23.48 -12.55
N PRO A 253 0.02 23.17 -12.14
CA PRO A 253 -0.23 22.30 -11.02
C PRO A 253 0.37 20.92 -11.25
N VAL A 254 0.91 20.33 -10.18
CA VAL A 254 1.31 18.92 -10.13
C VAL A 254 0.25 18.17 -9.35
N VAL A 255 -0.24 17.05 -9.86
CA VAL A 255 -0.93 16.04 -9.07
C VAL A 255 -0.01 14.83 -8.89
N ALA A 256 0.31 14.49 -7.66
CA ALA A 256 1.19 13.37 -7.33
C ALA A 256 0.40 12.15 -6.89
N PHE A 257 0.89 10.95 -7.27
CA PHE A 257 0.31 9.67 -6.90
C PHE A 257 1.18 8.90 -5.89
N SER A 258 2.34 9.45 -5.51
CA SER A 258 3.29 8.82 -4.58
C SER A 258 3.93 9.84 -3.64
N VAL A 259 3.25 10.94 -3.39
CA VAL A 259 3.65 11.95 -2.39
C VAL A 259 2.47 12.17 -1.44
N GLY A 260 2.71 11.88 -0.20
CA GLY A 260 1.80 12.12 0.91
C GLY A 260 2.48 12.92 2.02
N GLU A 261 1.89 12.92 3.20
CA GLU A 261 2.37 13.68 4.35
C GLU A 261 3.80 13.28 4.77
N GLU A 262 4.15 11.99 4.64
CA GLU A 262 5.48 11.52 5.04
C GLU A 262 6.58 12.08 4.11
N GLU A 263 6.36 12.08 2.80
CA GLU A 263 7.31 12.64 1.83
C GLU A 263 7.43 14.16 2.01
N LEU A 264 6.35 14.85 2.36
CA LEU A 264 6.36 16.30 2.61
C LEU A 264 7.06 16.68 3.92
N SER A 265 7.10 15.78 4.91
CA SER A 265 7.65 16.07 6.24
C SER A 265 9.14 16.45 6.22
N GLY A 266 9.87 16.11 5.16
CA GLY A 266 11.28 16.44 4.95
C GLY A 266 11.54 17.61 4.00
N LEU A 267 10.47 18.27 3.50
CA LEU A 267 10.57 19.32 2.48
C LEU A 267 10.27 20.72 3.03
N ASP A 268 10.82 21.73 2.35
CA ASP A 268 10.27 23.10 2.43
C ASP A 268 8.97 23.13 1.61
N THR A 269 7.85 23.15 2.29
CA THR A 269 6.52 23.10 1.69
C THR A 269 6.04 24.43 1.13
N GLY A 270 6.68 25.55 1.50
CA GLY A 270 6.29 26.89 1.04
C GLY A 270 6.10 26.98 -0.49
N PRO A 271 7.08 26.57 -1.32
CA PRO A 271 6.94 26.55 -2.78
C PRO A 271 5.94 25.52 -3.32
N LEU A 272 5.49 24.59 -2.50
CA LEU A 272 4.63 23.46 -2.91
C LEU A 272 3.14 23.70 -2.65
N VAL A 273 2.81 24.76 -1.91
CA VAL A 273 1.41 25.09 -1.59
C VAL A 273 0.58 25.22 -2.86
N GLY A 274 -0.58 24.56 -2.87
CA GLY A 274 -1.49 24.54 -4.00
C GLY A 274 -1.26 23.40 -5.00
N HIS A 275 -0.10 22.71 -4.99
CA HIS A 275 0.04 21.47 -5.72
C HIS A 275 -0.81 20.36 -5.08
N LEU A 276 -1.14 19.33 -5.84
CA LEU A 276 -2.13 18.32 -5.50
C LEU A 276 -1.52 16.95 -5.29
N ALA A 277 -2.20 16.12 -4.52
CA ALA A 277 -2.01 14.68 -4.50
C ALA A 277 -3.37 13.98 -4.60
N ALA A 278 -3.36 12.75 -5.14
CA ALA A 278 -4.55 11.91 -5.22
C ALA A 278 -4.31 10.64 -4.41
N TRP A 279 -5.16 10.42 -3.41
CA TRP A 279 -5.08 9.28 -2.50
C TRP A 279 -6.49 8.80 -2.09
N ASN A 280 -6.55 7.78 -1.25
CA ASN A 280 -7.80 7.32 -0.65
C ASN A 280 -7.93 7.76 0.82
N TYR A 281 -6.87 8.32 1.36
CA TYR A 281 -6.81 8.85 2.72
C TYR A 281 -5.79 10.00 2.79
N PHE A 282 -6.10 11.00 3.60
CA PHE A 282 -5.19 12.01 4.11
C PHE A 282 -5.31 12.10 5.63
N MET A 283 -4.23 12.48 6.31
CA MET A 283 -4.23 12.66 7.77
C MET A 283 -5.29 13.66 8.24
N SER A 284 -5.66 14.61 7.39
CA SER A 284 -6.68 15.63 7.61
C SER A 284 -8.13 15.12 7.47
N ALA A 285 -8.36 13.84 7.14
CA ALA A 285 -9.70 13.30 7.00
C ALA A 285 -10.49 13.43 8.32
N ASP A 286 -11.71 14.01 8.22
CA ASP A 286 -12.59 14.25 9.35
C ASP A 286 -13.42 13.00 9.65
N ALA A 287 -12.87 12.11 10.50
CA ALA A 287 -13.52 10.88 10.94
C ALA A 287 -13.02 10.46 12.33
N GLU A 288 -13.92 9.97 13.19
CA GLU A 288 -13.59 9.52 14.54
C GLU A 288 -12.53 8.40 14.53
N GLU A 289 -12.63 7.46 13.62
CA GLU A 289 -11.67 6.37 13.46
C GLU A 289 -10.27 6.90 13.14
N ASN A 290 -10.18 7.98 12.36
CA ASN A 290 -8.94 8.65 12.03
C ASN A 290 -8.30 9.30 13.24
N GLU A 291 -9.08 10.05 14.02
CA GLU A 291 -8.58 10.68 15.25
C GLU A 291 -8.00 9.64 16.21
N VAL A 292 -8.70 8.52 16.41
CA VAL A 292 -8.25 7.40 17.25
C VAL A 292 -6.97 6.77 16.69
N PHE A 293 -6.87 6.62 15.37
CA PHE A 293 -5.66 6.05 14.73
C PHE A 293 -4.45 6.98 14.89
N ILE A 294 -4.62 8.29 14.65
CA ILE A 294 -3.58 9.30 14.81
C ILE A 294 -3.08 9.36 16.26
N GLU A 295 -3.99 9.34 17.24
CA GLU A 295 -3.60 9.32 18.65
C GLU A 295 -2.77 8.09 19.02
N LYS A 296 -3.20 6.90 18.57
CA LYS A 296 -2.47 5.65 18.76
C LYS A 296 -1.09 5.71 18.11
N TRP A 297 -1.02 6.21 16.88
CA TRP A 297 0.23 6.37 16.14
C TRP A 297 1.21 7.27 16.90
N LYS A 298 0.81 8.49 17.26
CA LYS A 298 1.65 9.44 18.00
C LYS A 298 2.11 8.90 19.35
N LYS A 299 1.26 8.13 20.03
CA LYS A 299 1.60 7.47 21.29
C LYS A 299 2.61 6.34 21.10
N PHE A 300 2.45 5.54 20.05
CA PHE A 300 3.34 4.41 19.73
C PHE A 300 4.72 4.89 19.34
N ILE A 301 4.80 5.80 18.35
CA ILE A 301 6.07 6.30 17.81
C ILE A 301 6.78 7.28 18.76
N LYS A 302 6.07 7.82 19.75
CA LYS A 302 6.56 8.82 20.74
C LYS A 302 7.12 10.09 20.10
N ASP A 303 6.67 10.41 18.90
CA ASP A 303 7.01 11.62 18.18
C ASP A 303 5.73 12.29 17.63
N LYS A 304 5.42 13.48 18.15
CA LYS A 304 4.22 14.23 17.76
C LYS A 304 4.28 14.82 16.36
N LYS A 305 5.48 14.87 15.77
CA LYS A 305 5.68 15.40 14.41
C LYS A 305 5.45 14.34 13.34
N ARG A 306 5.47 13.06 13.72
CA ARG A 306 5.22 11.98 12.76
C ARG A 306 3.77 12.01 12.30
N VAL A 307 3.60 11.86 11.01
CA VAL A 307 2.34 11.94 10.29
C VAL A 307 1.75 10.56 10.01
N THR A 308 0.52 10.52 9.55
CA THR A 308 -0.12 9.34 8.95
C THR A 308 -0.35 9.62 7.47
N ASN A 309 -0.41 8.57 6.64
CA ASN A 309 -0.62 8.67 5.20
C ASN A 309 -1.43 7.49 4.65
N ASP A 310 -1.80 7.53 3.37
CA ASP A 310 -2.65 6.51 2.73
C ASP A 310 -2.12 5.07 2.85
N PRO A 311 -0.83 4.74 2.60
CA PRO A 311 -0.36 3.37 2.75
C PRO A 311 -0.41 2.85 4.20
N MET A 312 -0.37 3.73 5.21
CA MET A 312 -0.59 3.35 6.60
C MET A 312 -2.06 2.98 6.84
N GLU A 313 -3.01 3.73 6.25
CA GLU A 313 -4.44 3.38 6.27
C GLU A 313 -4.69 2.06 5.56
N ALA A 314 -4.07 1.84 4.40
CA ALA A 314 -4.17 0.60 3.66
C ALA A 314 -3.67 -0.62 4.47
N HIS A 315 -2.60 -0.44 5.25
CA HIS A 315 -2.16 -1.46 6.22
C HIS A 315 -3.16 -1.66 7.35
N TYR A 316 -3.71 -0.58 7.90
CA TYR A 316 -4.76 -0.66 8.92
C TYR A 316 -5.97 -1.46 8.44
N ILE A 317 -6.45 -1.17 7.24
CA ILE A 317 -7.58 -1.90 6.62
C ILE A 317 -7.21 -3.36 6.41
N GLY A 318 -6.09 -3.63 5.72
CA GLY A 318 -5.65 -4.99 5.38
C GLY A 318 -5.41 -5.86 6.61
N PHE A 319 -4.75 -5.31 7.63
CA PHE A 319 -4.50 -6.01 8.88
C PHE A 319 -5.80 -6.37 9.61
N ASN A 320 -6.73 -5.43 9.74
CA ASN A 320 -8.02 -5.69 10.39
C ASN A 320 -8.88 -6.68 9.59
N MET A 321 -8.82 -6.65 8.26
CA MET A 321 -9.49 -7.65 7.42
C MET A 321 -8.88 -9.03 7.59
N TRP A 322 -7.55 -9.13 7.64
CA TRP A 322 -6.85 -10.40 7.88
C TRP A 322 -7.20 -10.98 9.26
N VAL A 323 -7.18 -10.18 10.32
CA VAL A 323 -7.58 -10.62 11.66
C VAL A 323 -9.00 -11.20 11.64
N LYS A 324 -9.96 -10.49 11.07
CA LYS A 324 -11.36 -10.96 10.95
C LYS A 324 -11.47 -12.23 10.11
N ALA A 325 -10.70 -12.34 9.04
CA ALA A 325 -10.70 -13.53 8.19
C ALA A 325 -10.13 -14.76 8.91
N VAL A 326 -9.04 -14.61 9.65
CA VAL A 326 -8.45 -15.68 10.47
C VAL A 326 -9.42 -16.12 11.58
N GLU A 327 -10.07 -15.17 12.27
CA GLU A 327 -11.10 -15.49 13.27
C GLU A 327 -12.30 -16.21 12.65
N LYS A 328 -12.76 -15.79 11.47
CA LYS A 328 -13.85 -16.40 10.73
C LYS A 328 -13.48 -17.81 10.23
N ALA A 329 -12.26 -18.01 9.75
CA ALA A 329 -11.75 -19.30 9.28
C ALA A 329 -11.42 -20.25 10.44
N GLY A 330 -11.11 -19.73 11.64
CA GLY A 330 -10.65 -20.51 12.79
C GLY A 330 -9.22 -21.07 12.62
N THR A 331 -8.47 -20.60 11.62
CA THR A 331 -7.14 -21.07 11.25
C THR A 331 -6.36 -19.99 10.51
N THR A 332 -5.03 -20.14 10.44
CA THR A 332 -4.15 -19.32 9.60
C THR A 332 -3.79 -19.98 8.27
N GLU A 333 -4.35 -21.15 7.98
CA GLU A 333 -4.10 -21.85 6.71
C GLU A 333 -4.46 -20.96 5.50
N PRO A 334 -3.55 -20.79 4.53
CA PRO A 334 -3.68 -19.79 3.48
C PRO A 334 -4.99 -19.86 2.70
N GLU A 335 -5.40 -21.04 2.23
CA GLU A 335 -6.62 -21.19 1.42
C GLU A 335 -7.88 -20.84 2.21
N ALA A 336 -7.95 -21.28 3.47
CA ALA A 336 -9.09 -20.96 4.33
C ALA A 336 -9.17 -19.44 4.64
N VAL A 337 -8.03 -18.78 4.81
CA VAL A 337 -7.97 -17.34 5.03
C VAL A 337 -8.31 -16.56 3.77
N GLN A 338 -7.81 -16.97 2.60
CA GLN A 338 -8.14 -16.38 1.30
C GLN A 338 -9.66 -16.41 1.05
N ASP A 339 -10.28 -17.57 1.24
CA ASP A 339 -11.74 -17.72 1.08
C ASP A 339 -12.52 -16.87 2.09
N ALA A 340 -12.06 -16.86 3.35
CA ALA A 340 -12.69 -16.11 4.42
C ALA A 340 -12.60 -14.58 4.24
N LEU A 341 -11.55 -14.08 3.57
CA LEU A 341 -11.34 -12.65 3.30
C LEU A 341 -12.42 -12.06 2.40
N ILE A 342 -12.95 -12.84 1.45
CA ILE A 342 -13.95 -12.34 0.50
C ILE A 342 -15.22 -11.91 1.25
N GLY A 343 -15.61 -10.65 1.03
CA GLY A 343 -16.75 -10.01 1.68
C GLY A 343 -16.49 -9.53 3.11
N VAL A 344 -15.25 -9.65 3.63
CA VAL A 344 -14.90 -9.03 4.92
C VAL A 344 -14.96 -7.53 4.80
N THR A 345 -15.54 -6.89 5.79
CA THR A 345 -15.63 -5.42 5.87
C THR A 345 -14.91 -4.90 7.11
N THR A 346 -14.38 -3.67 7.00
CA THR A 346 -13.78 -2.96 8.14
C THR A 346 -14.01 -1.45 8.00
N PRO A 347 -14.23 -0.71 9.10
CA PRO A 347 -14.17 0.75 9.03
C PRO A 347 -12.84 1.20 8.45
N ASN A 348 -12.90 2.19 7.57
CA ASN A 348 -11.71 2.90 7.08
C ASN A 348 -11.50 4.20 7.90
N LEU A 349 -10.44 4.93 7.61
CA LEU A 349 -10.12 6.16 8.34
C LEU A 349 -10.73 7.43 7.71
N THR A 350 -11.63 7.26 6.75
CA THR A 350 -12.35 8.37 6.07
C THR A 350 -13.84 8.38 6.37
N GLY A 351 -14.28 7.67 7.42
CA GLY A 351 -15.67 7.62 7.85
C GLY A 351 -16.55 6.61 7.09
N GLY A 352 -15.93 5.74 6.26
CA GLY A 352 -16.64 4.70 5.52
C GLY A 352 -16.35 3.28 6.01
N VAL A 353 -16.89 2.30 5.30
CA VAL A 353 -16.65 0.87 5.55
C VAL A 353 -16.13 0.22 4.27
N SER A 354 -14.84 -0.09 4.23
CA SER A 354 -14.21 -0.80 3.12
C SER A 354 -14.56 -2.29 3.14
N ALA A 355 -14.75 -2.87 1.96
CA ALA A 355 -15.05 -4.29 1.76
C ALA A 355 -14.02 -4.95 0.87
N MET A 356 -13.58 -6.15 1.24
CA MET A 356 -12.74 -7.00 0.37
C MET A 356 -13.61 -7.64 -0.70
N MET A 357 -13.27 -7.38 -1.95
CA MET A 357 -14.02 -7.85 -3.11
C MET A 357 -13.51 -9.21 -3.62
N PRO A 358 -14.31 -9.92 -4.44
CA PRO A 358 -13.89 -11.20 -5.04
C PRO A 358 -12.64 -11.12 -5.92
N ASN A 359 -12.32 -9.95 -6.44
CA ASN A 359 -11.12 -9.70 -7.23
C ASN A 359 -9.89 -9.32 -6.37
N HIS A 360 -9.97 -9.51 -5.06
CA HIS A 360 -8.94 -9.22 -4.06
C HIS A 360 -8.55 -7.74 -3.92
N HIS A 361 -9.39 -6.84 -4.42
CA HIS A 361 -9.28 -5.40 -4.19
C HIS A 361 -10.29 -4.97 -3.13
N ILE A 362 -10.12 -3.77 -2.58
CA ILE A 362 -11.05 -3.21 -1.62
C ILE A 362 -11.80 -2.01 -2.19
N THR A 363 -12.94 -1.70 -1.56
CA THR A 363 -13.64 -0.45 -1.84
C THR A 363 -13.02 0.69 -1.05
N LYS A 364 -12.73 1.82 -1.70
CA LYS A 364 -12.12 3.03 -1.10
C LYS A 364 -12.74 4.31 -1.70
N PRO A 365 -12.78 5.44 -0.96
CA PRO A 365 -13.07 6.73 -1.59
C PRO A 365 -11.87 7.17 -2.43
N VAL A 366 -12.05 8.15 -3.31
CA VAL A 366 -10.94 8.84 -3.97
C VAL A 366 -10.96 10.29 -3.53
N LEU A 367 -9.82 10.75 -3.04
CA LEU A 367 -9.64 12.08 -2.50
C LEU A 367 -8.59 12.83 -3.32
N ILE A 368 -8.84 14.11 -3.55
CA ILE A 368 -7.83 15.04 -4.05
C ILE A 368 -7.50 16.00 -2.91
N GLY A 369 -6.24 16.03 -2.53
CA GLY A 369 -5.72 16.90 -1.49
C GLY A 369 -4.82 17.97 -2.06
N GLU A 370 -4.97 19.21 -1.57
CA GLU A 370 -4.11 20.34 -1.88
C GLU A 370 -3.06 20.52 -0.78
N ILE A 371 -1.79 20.61 -1.15
CA ILE A 371 -0.66 20.79 -0.23
C ILE A 371 -0.77 22.13 0.48
N GLN A 372 -0.72 22.09 1.80
CA GLN A 372 -0.72 23.24 2.68
C GLN A 372 0.70 23.58 3.21
N ALA A 373 0.87 24.77 3.73
CA ALA A 373 2.17 25.27 4.21
C ALA A 373 2.76 24.46 5.37
N ASP A 374 1.92 23.77 6.14
CA ASP A 374 2.32 22.91 7.26
C ASP A 374 2.64 21.46 6.85
N GLY A 375 2.60 21.17 5.55
CA GLY A 375 2.84 19.83 5.01
C GLY A 375 1.66 18.87 5.15
N GLN A 376 0.49 19.37 5.52
CA GLN A 376 -0.77 18.64 5.47
C GLN A 376 -1.48 18.88 4.14
N PHE A 377 -2.61 18.20 3.95
CA PHE A 377 -3.46 18.37 2.79
C PHE A 377 -4.83 18.90 3.18
N ASP A 378 -5.33 19.87 2.41
CA ASP A 378 -6.75 20.21 2.42
C ASP A 378 -7.47 19.35 1.37
N ILE A 379 -8.51 18.64 1.78
CA ILE A 379 -9.26 17.75 0.88
C ILE A 379 -10.20 18.60 0.05
N VAL A 380 -9.82 18.88 -1.20
CA VAL A 380 -10.56 19.75 -2.12
C VAL A 380 -11.59 19.01 -2.98
N SER A 381 -11.49 17.69 -3.08
CA SER A 381 -12.46 16.85 -3.78
C SER A 381 -12.51 15.44 -3.20
N SER A 382 -13.69 14.85 -3.25
CA SER A 382 -13.95 13.47 -2.81
C SER A 382 -15.01 12.84 -3.72
N THR A 383 -14.92 11.55 -3.98
CA THR A 383 -16.02 10.80 -4.62
C THR A 383 -17.25 10.71 -3.71
N ASP A 384 -18.44 10.62 -4.31
CA ASP A 384 -19.73 10.50 -3.56
C ASP A 384 -19.88 9.19 -2.78
N GLY A 385 -18.83 8.40 -2.68
CA GLY A 385 -18.83 7.12 -1.96
C GLY A 385 -17.61 6.29 -2.30
N LEU A 386 -17.67 5.01 -1.90
CA LEU A 386 -16.56 4.09 -2.08
C LEU A 386 -16.54 3.55 -3.52
N VAL A 387 -15.41 3.67 -4.16
CA VAL A 387 -15.14 3.10 -5.50
C VAL A 387 -14.63 1.68 -5.34
N ALA A 388 -15.18 0.75 -6.09
CA ALA A 388 -14.69 -0.63 -6.16
C ALA A 388 -13.37 -0.67 -6.95
N GLY A 389 -12.34 -1.30 -6.39
CA GLY A 389 -11.06 -1.47 -7.09
C GLY A 389 -11.20 -2.41 -8.29
N ASP A 390 -10.71 -1.96 -9.45
CA ASP A 390 -10.64 -2.78 -10.66
C ASP A 390 -9.20 -2.85 -11.17
N ALA A 391 -8.71 -4.08 -11.29
CA ALA A 391 -7.37 -4.34 -11.79
C ALA A 391 -7.24 -4.10 -13.29
N TRP A 392 -8.35 -4.16 -14.05
CA TRP A 392 -8.31 -4.21 -15.50
C TRP A 392 -8.85 -2.92 -16.11
N SER A 393 -7.99 -2.23 -16.87
CA SER A 393 -8.34 -0.95 -17.46
C SER A 393 -9.23 -1.07 -18.70
N ASP A 394 -10.36 -0.38 -18.71
CA ASP A 394 -11.22 -0.25 -19.90
C ASP A 394 -10.53 0.46 -21.07
N PHE A 395 -9.45 1.18 -20.83
CA PHE A 395 -8.74 2.00 -21.81
C PHE A 395 -7.58 1.27 -22.50
N LEU A 396 -7.16 0.10 -21.99
CA LEU A 396 -6.15 -0.72 -22.64
C LEU A 396 -6.80 -1.83 -23.47
N PRO A 397 -6.41 -2.01 -24.73
CA PRO A 397 -6.91 -3.10 -25.55
C PRO A 397 -6.65 -4.46 -24.91
N GLY A 398 -7.70 -5.24 -24.72
CA GLY A 398 -7.63 -6.58 -24.13
C GLY A 398 -7.79 -6.64 -22.60
N SER A 399 -7.51 -5.58 -21.87
CA SER A 399 -7.69 -5.56 -20.39
C SER A 399 -9.14 -5.66 -20.00
N LYS A 400 -10.02 -4.83 -20.57
CA LYS A 400 -11.45 -4.80 -20.25
C LYS A 400 -12.20 -6.13 -20.39
N ASP A 401 -11.61 -7.09 -21.08
CA ASP A 401 -12.18 -8.42 -21.29
C ASP A 401 -11.67 -9.43 -20.24
N LEU A 402 -10.79 -9.00 -19.35
CA LEU A 402 -10.26 -9.82 -18.27
C LEU A 402 -11.12 -9.68 -17.02
N ILE A 403 -11.12 -10.70 -16.19
CA ILE A 403 -11.80 -10.72 -14.89
C ILE A 403 -10.81 -11.15 -13.82
N ALA A 404 -10.58 -10.27 -12.85
CA ALA A 404 -9.80 -10.57 -11.66
C ALA A 404 -10.70 -11.24 -10.60
N ASP A 405 -11.15 -12.47 -10.86
CA ASP A 405 -12.02 -13.25 -9.96
C ASP A 405 -11.52 -14.70 -9.89
N TRP A 406 -11.32 -15.21 -8.67
CA TRP A 406 -10.79 -16.54 -8.40
C TRP A 406 -11.86 -17.59 -8.13
N ARG A 407 -13.14 -17.23 -8.14
CA ARG A 407 -14.25 -18.17 -7.96
C ARG A 407 -14.50 -19.00 -9.21
N THR A 408 -14.95 -20.22 -9.02
CA THR A 408 -15.36 -21.08 -10.14
C THR A 408 -16.53 -20.49 -10.94
N PRO A 409 -16.48 -20.45 -12.29
CA PRO A 409 -15.45 -20.98 -13.20
C PRO A 409 -14.24 -20.05 -13.43
N LEU A 410 -14.16 -18.90 -12.79
CA LEU A 410 -13.19 -17.83 -13.03
C LEU A 410 -11.92 -17.98 -12.17
N SER A 411 -11.67 -19.15 -11.65
CA SER A 411 -10.64 -19.45 -10.64
C SER A 411 -9.18 -19.35 -11.14
N CYS A 412 -8.94 -18.68 -12.23
CA CYS A 412 -7.60 -18.40 -12.77
C CYS A 412 -7.16 -16.93 -12.64
N GLY A 413 -8.04 -16.08 -12.08
CA GLY A 413 -7.73 -14.67 -11.82
C GLY A 413 -7.57 -13.76 -13.04
N ASN A 414 -7.35 -14.27 -14.22
CA ASN A 414 -7.26 -13.52 -15.48
C ASN A 414 -8.01 -14.24 -16.61
N TYR A 415 -9.24 -14.60 -16.32
CA TYR A 415 -10.17 -15.20 -17.27
C TYR A 415 -10.61 -14.17 -18.32
N ASN A 416 -10.40 -14.50 -19.59
CA ASN A 416 -10.85 -13.67 -20.71
C ASN A 416 -12.24 -14.12 -21.18
N VAL A 417 -13.24 -13.25 -21.03
CA VAL A 417 -14.65 -13.56 -21.36
C VAL A 417 -14.89 -13.80 -22.86
N LYS A 418 -14.08 -13.20 -23.73
CA LYS A 418 -14.22 -13.38 -25.19
C LYS A 418 -13.71 -14.74 -25.66
N THR A 419 -12.61 -15.19 -25.07
CA THR A 419 -11.97 -16.46 -25.48
C THR A 419 -12.44 -17.65 -24.65
N GLY A 420 -13.10 -17.42 -23.53
CA GLY A 420 -13.51 -18.45 -22.57
C GLY A 420 -12.32 -19.18 -21.92
N LYS A 421 -11.15 -18.55 -21.89
CA LYS A 421 -9.93 -19.18 -21.41
C LYS A 421 -9.25 -18.33 -20.32
N CYS A 422 -8.60 -19.01 -19.41
CA CYS A 422 -7.58 -18.40 -18.57
C CYS A 422 -6.35 -18.11 -19.44
N SER A 423 -5.94 -16.87 -19.57
CA SER A 423 -4.62 -16.55 -20.08
C SER A 423 -3.61 -16.88 -18.98
N GLY A 424 -2.48 -17.50 -19.34
CA GLY A 424 -1.40 -17.68 -18.37
C GLY A 424 -1.06 -16.35 -17.71
N GLN A 425 -0.58 -16.39 -16.49
CA GLN A 425 -0.15 -15.18 -15.79
C GLN A 425 0.97 -14.53 -16.61
N ASN A 426 0.65 -13.47 -17.33
CA ASN A 426 1.64 -12.63 -18.01
C ASN A 426 2.09 -11.57 -17.01
N TYR A 427 3.10 -11.91 -16.23
CA TYR A 427 3.85 -10.97 -15.38
C TYR A 427 4.95 -10.30 -16.17
#